data_e4e58c792272650142109746386a4d00
#
_entry.id   e4e58c792272650142109746386a4d00
#
_cell.length_a   1.000
_cell.length_b   1.000
_cell.length_c   1.000
_cell.angle_alpha   90.00
_cell.angle_beta   90.00
_cell.angle_gamma   90.00
#
_symmetry.space_group_name_H-M   'P 1'
#
loop_
_entity.id
_entity.type
_entity.pdbx_description
1 polymer ?
#
loop_
_entity_poly.entity_id
_entity_poly.type
_entity_poly.pdbx_seq_one_letter_code
_entity_poly.pdbx_strand_id
1 'polypeptide(L)'
;MSTKNENNQYKGDMMDRRKFIISTGGAITSLTLFGVDAFAALPKLRKKSKYKIGFAQTESNNPWRLAQTKSMRDTAAEYGWDLVYTDAAGSAAKQVSDVRSMIAQKVDVILLAPREEKPLAVAVKEAKRAKIPVFLIDRNVDQKLAKAGEDYVAFVGSDFVKEGRICGEICAKVMNGNAKIIELQGTTGSSPAIDRGKGFKQAISSHPGMKIVASQSGDFARDKGRQVFETLYQSHPEADLVYSHNDEMTMGAIAALQAAGKVPGKDVMLATIDGTVDAAKAVMSGKAIVCVECSPKFGPKAFELIKRLADGEKIPTIVGNIDRVFTRDNPKWVRDKYGDLAWKAEDYLPEAF
;
A
#
# COMPACT_ATOMS: atom_id res chain seq x y z
N MET A 1 -23.19 -5.26 -63.82
CA MET A 1 -22.64 -6.62 -64.01
C MET A 1 -22.26 -7.10 -62.62
N SER A 2 -23.15 -7.79 -61.97
CA SER A 2 -23.37 -9.25 -61.92
C SER A 2 -22.22 -9.93 -61.21
N THR A 3 -22.34 -10.50 -60.14
CA THR A 3 -23.03 -11.57 -59.40
C THR A 3 -21.96 -12.23 -58.53
N LYS A 4 -22.13 -12.89 -57.45
CA LYS A 4 -23.13 -13.67 -56.75
C LYS A 4 -22.70 -14.00 -55.34
N ASN A 5 -23.67 -14.14 -54.49
CA ASN A 5 -23.67 -14.86 -53.23
C ASN A 5 -23.12 -16.29 -53.32
N GLU A 6 -22.51 -16.80 -52.26
CA GLU A 6 -22.75 -18.18 -51.83
C GLU A 6 -22.66 -18.34 -50.32
N ASN A 7 -23.81 -18.61 -49.74
CA ASN A 7 -24.01 -19.19 -48.40
C ASN A 7 -23.53 -20.63 -48.39
N ASN A 8 -22.89 -21.09 -47.31
CA ASN A 8 -22.92 -22.51 -47.01
C ASN A 8 -23.18 -22.74 -45.52
N GLN A 9 -24.42 -23.21 -45.28
CA GLN A 9 -24.88 -23.79 -44.02
C GLN A 9 -24.27 -25.19 -43.87
N TYR A 10 -23.77 -25.51 -42.68
CA TYR A 10 -23.69 -26.90 -42.23
C TYR A 10 -24.69 -27.11 -41.09
N LYS A 11 -25.72 -27.87 -41.43
CA LYS A 11 -26.71 -28.48 -40.55
C LYS A 11 -26.07 -29.67 -39.82
N GLY A 12 -26.56 -29.87 -38.61
CA GLY A 12 -26.26 -30.84 -37.64
C GLY A 12 -26.42 -32.32 -38.00
N ASP A 13 -25.94 -33.11 -37.07
CA ASP A 13 -26.47 -34.46 -36.84
C ASP A 13 -26.51 -34.74 -35.35
N MET A 14 -27.77 -34.91 -34.89
CA MET A 14 -28.06 -35.49 -33.59
C MET A 14 -27.95 -37.01 -33.75
N MET A 15 -27.07 -37.66 -33.02
CA MET A 15 -27.12 -39.10 -32.87
C MET A 15 -27.56 -39.51 -31.46
N ASP A 16 -28.54 -40.35 -31.56
CA ASP A 16 -29.51 -40.89 -30.64
C ASP A 16 -28.87 -41.62 -29.43
N ARG A 17 -29.52 -41.41 -28.29
CA ARG A 17 -29.32 -42.24 -27.08
C ARG A 17 -30.08 -43.54 -27.30
N ARG A 18 -29.42 -44.69 -27.20
CA ARG A 18 -29.89 -45.90 -26.48
C ARG A 18 -29.05 -47.14 -26.78
N LYS A 19 -28.74 -47.88 -25.67
CA LYS A 19 -28.39 -49.28 -25.58
C LYS A 19 -26.95 -49.70 -25.88
N PHE A 20 -26.21 -49.91 -24.81
CA PHE A 20 -25.52 -51.21 -24.62
C PHE A 20 -25.41 -51.52 -23.13
N ILE A 21 -26.21 -52.43 -22.64
CA ILE A 21 -26.01 -53.20 -21.41
C ILE A 21 -25.56 -54.57 -21.85
N ILE A 22 -24.49 -55.12 -21.27
CA ILE A 22 -24.27 -56.49 -20.82
C ILE A 22 -22.82 -56.61 -20.35
N SER A 23 -22.64 -56.69 -19.02
CA SER A 23 -22.17 -57.79 -18.19
C SER A 23 -20.82 -58.43 -18.56
N THR A 24 -19.81 -58.32 -17.71
CA THR A 24 -19.32 -59.39 -16.83
C THR A 24 -18.05 -58.94 -16.11
N GLY A 25 -18.04 -59.19 -14.78
CA GLY A 25 -16.88 -59.73 -14.07
C GLY A 25 -15.71 -58.85 -13.74
N GLY A 26 -15.67 -58.32 -12.50
CA GLY A 26 -14.56 -58.43 -11.60
C GLY A 26 -13.24 -57.73 -11.91
N ALA A 27 -13.07 -56.56 -11.37
CA ALA A 27 -11.85 -56.09 -10.66
C ALA A 27 -12.15 -54.71 -10.08
N ILE A 28 -12.28 -54.64 -8.76
CA ILE A 28 -12.32 -53.38 -8.02
C ILE A 28 -10.88 -52.85 -8.04
N THR A 29 -10.53 -52.09 -9.05
CA THR A 29 -9.38 -51.20 -9.00
C THR A 29 -9.86 -49.92 -8.31
N SER A 30 -9.47 -49.80 -7.04
CA SER A 30 -9.56 -48.53 -6.31
C SER A 30 -8.83 -47.46 -7.10
N LEU A 31 -9.60 -46.70 -7.88
CA LEU A 31 -9.13 -45.44 -8.42
C LEU A 31 -8.96 -44.49 -7.20
N THR A 32 -7.75 -44.41 -6.68
CA THR A 32 -7.35 -43.32 -5.83
C THR A 32 -7.55 -42.04 -6.67
N LEU A 33 -8.64 -41.36 -6.46
CA LEU A 33 -8.84 -39.98 -6.81
C LEU A 33 -7.64 -39.22 -6.22
N PHE A 34 -6.64 -38.99 -7.03
CA PHE A 34 -5.66 -37.94 -6.75
C PHE A 34 -6.49 -36.67 -6.57
N GLY A 35 -6.56 -36.23 -5.32
CA GLY A 35 -7.30 -35.06 -4.93
C GLY A 35 -6.88 -33.90 -5.82
N VAL A 36 -7.84 -33.34 -6.51
CA VAL A 36 -7.81 -31.95 -6.91
C VAL A 36 -7.35 -31.23 -5.65
N ASP A 37 -6.20 -30.54 -5.69
CA ASP A 37 -5.79 -29.64 -4.63
C ASP A 37 -6.93 -28.68 -4.39
N ALA A 38 -7.74 -28.99 -3.39
CA ALA A 38 -8.75 -28.09 -2.91
C ALA A 38 -7.98 -26.85 -2.49
N PHE A 39 -8.16 -25.75 -3.22
CA PHE A 39 -7.64 -24.44 -2.81
C PHE A 39 -7.93 -24.32 -1.32
N ALA A 40 -6.88 -24.45 -0.51
CA ALA A 40 -7.05 -24.53 0.93
C ALA A 40 -7.71 -23.21 1.36
N ALA A 41 -8.95 -23.32 1.84
CA ALA A 41 -9.71 -22.18 2.32
C ALA A 41 -8.89 -21.36 3.30
N LEU A 42 -9.14 -20.07 3.37
CA LEU A 42 -8.51 -19.19 4.36
C LEU A 42 -8.63 -19.80 5.76
N PRO A 43 -7.59 -19.65 6.61
CA PRO A 43 -7.64 -20.09 7.99
C PRO A 43 -8.84 -19.48 8.72
N LYS A 44 -9.63 -20.31 9.40
CA LYS A 44 -10.76 -19.85 10.21
C LYS A 44 -10.26 -19.36 11.57
N LEU A 45 -10.78 -18.25 12.03
CA LEU A 45 -10.55 -17.75 13.37
C LEU A 45 -11.69 -18.23 14.29
N ARG A 46 -11.35 -18.90 15.39
CA ARG A 46 -12.37 -19.32 16.38
C ARG A 46 -12.72 -18.13 17.27
N LYS A 47 -14.02 -17.98 17.58
CA LYS A 47 -14.50 -16.97 18.54
C LYS A 47 -13.92 -17.24 19.93
N LYS A 48 -13.36 -16.20 20.54
CA LYS A 48 -12.78 -16.18 21.88
C LYS A 48 -13.09 -14.84 22.55
N SER A 49 -12.96 -14.80 23.87
CA SER A 49 -13.02 -13.54 24.64
C SER A 49 -11.74 -12.73 24.53
N LYS A 50 -10.60 -13.39 24.34
CA LYS A 50 -9.28 -12.75 24.27
C LYS A 50 -8.44 -13.42 23.16
N TYR A 51 -7.76 -12.60 22.35
CA TYR A 51 -6.87 -13.06 21.29
C TYR A 51 -5.42 -12.69 21.58
N LYS A 52 -4.50 -13.51 21.08
CA LYS A 52 -3.07 -13.23 21.01
C LYS A 52 -2.75 -12.79 19.57
N ILE A 53 -2.53 -11.50 19.36
CA ILE A 53 -2.31 -10.90 18.05
C ILE A 53 -0.83 -10.69 17.81
N GLY A 54 -0.29 -11.18 16.70
CA GLY A 54 1.04 -10.82 16.23
C GLY A 54 0.99 -9.52 15.42
N PHE A 55 1.85 -8.55 15.72
CA PHE A 55 2.06 -7.38 14.86
C PHE A 55 3.54 -7.31 14.45
N ALA A 56 3.79 -7.64 13.17
CA ALA A 56 5.12 -7.63 12.56
C ALA A 56 5.35 -6.31 11.83
N GLN A 57 6.06 -5.38 12.49
CA GLN A 57 6.39 -4.05 11.97
C GLN A 57 7.66 -4.09 11.12
N THR A 58 7.79 -3.15 10.17
CA THR A 58 8.97 -2.99 9.31
C THR A 58 10.16 -2.37 10.04
N GLU A 59 9.91 -1.27 10.74
CA GLU A 59 10.87 -0.45 11.47
C GLU A 59 10.13 0.48 12.44
N SER A 60 10.90 1.14 13.35
CA SER A 60 10.38 2.13 14.29
C SER A 60 11.23 3.42 14.30
N ASN A 61 11.74 3.81 13.13
CA ASN A 61 12.71 4.90 12.96
C ASN A 61 12.10 6.23 12.48
N ASN A 62 10.80 6.33 12.37
CA ASN A 62 10.11 7.53 11.91
C ASN A 62 8.76 7.74 12.61
N PRO A 63 8.23 8.99 12.63
CA PRO A 63 6.96 9.33 13.30
C PRO A 63 5.77 8.50 12.82
N TRP A 64 5.68 8.23 11.52
CA TRP A 64 4.59 7.46 10.93
C TRP A 64 4.53 6.02 11.49
N ARG A 65 5.68 5.35 11.56
CA ARG A 65 5.78 3.98 12.11
C ARG A 65 5.53 3.93 13.60
N LEU A 66 5.98 4.95 14.34
CA LEU A 66 5.69 5.08 15.76
C LEU A 66 4.19 5.27 16.01
N ALA A 67 3.52 6.13 15.23
CA ALA A 67 2.08 6.35 15.32
C ALA A 67 1.29 5.09 14.97
N GLN A 68 1.70 4.33 13.94
CA GLN A 68 1.08 3.05 13.58
C GLN A 68 1.22 2.03 14.73
N THR A 69 2.42 1.89 15.28
CA THR A 69 2.67 0.98 16.40
C THR A 69 1.88 1.38 17.63
N LYS A 70 1.81 2.68 17.95
CA LYS A 70 0.99 3.20 19.04
C LYS A 70 -0.48 2.87 18.83
N SER A 71 -1.04 3.10 17.63
CA SER A 71 -2.42 2.76 17.31
C SER A 71 -2.74 1.28 17.55
N MET A 72 -1.83 0.37 17.15
CA MET A 72 -2.01 -1.07 17.39
C MET A 72 -1.97 -1.42 18.87
N ARG A 73 -1.05 -0.83 19.65
CA ARG A 73 -0.90 -1.07 21.09
C ARG A 73 -2.09 -0.56 21.88
N ASP A 74 -2.52 0.68 21.60
CA ASP A 74 -3.65 1.31 22.29
C ASP A 74 -4.91 0.48 22.05
N THR A 75 -5.18 0.09 20.81
CA THR A 75 -6.37 -0.71 20.49
C THR A 75 -6.29 -2.12 21.11
N ALA A 76 -5.11 -2.74 21.14
CA ALA A 76 -4.96 -4.03 21.82
C ALA A 76 -5.30 -3.93 23.32
N ALA A 77 -4.88 -2.84 23.97
CA ALA A 77 -5.20 -2.56 25.37
C ALA A 77 -6.71 -2.31 25.57
N GLU A 78 -7.37 -1.53 24.68
CA GLU A 78 -8.81 -1.28 24.72
C GLU A 78 -9.64 -2.57 24.61
N TYR A 79 -9.21 -3.51 23.74
CA TYR A 79 -9.85 -4.81 23.58
C TYR A 79 -9.47 -5.82 24.69
N GLY A 80 -8.46 -5.52 25.50
CA GLY A 80 -7.90 -6.46 26.48
C GLY A 80 -7.21 -7.65 25.84
N TRP A 81 -6.71 -7.52 24.60
CA TRP A 81 -6.05 -8.59 23.86
C TRP A 81 -4.53 -8.52 23.98
N ASP A 82 -3.84 -9.66 23.88
CA ASP A 82 -2.40 -9.72 23.95
C ASP A 82 -1.78 -9.34 22.60
N LEU A 83 -0.84 -8.40 22.60
CA LEU A 83 -0.10 -8.00 21.40
C LEU A 83 1.36 -8.49 21.46
N VAL A 84 1.72 -9.40 20.55
CA VAL A 84 3.10 -9.82 20.29
C VAL A 84 3.65 -8.92 19.20
N TYR A 85 4.44 -7.93 19.59
CA TYR A 85 5.05 -6.96 18.69
C TYR A 85 6.47 -7.36 18.32
N THR A 86 6.83 -7.22 17.04
CA THR A 86 8.21 -7.30 16.55
C THR A 86 8.54 -6.12 15.66
N ASP A 87 9.80 -5.72 15.66
CA ASP A 87 10.36 -4.69 14.81
C ASP A 87 11.46 -5.31 13.96
N ALA A 88 11.29 -5.31 12.65
CA ALA A 88 12.26 -5.87 11.72
C ALA A 88 13.50 -4.98 11.51
N ALA A 89 13.53 -3.78 12.09
CA ALA A 89 14.62 -2.82 11.97
C ALA A 89 15.09 -2.61 10.52
N GLY A 90 14.13 -2.56 9.57
CA GLY A 90 14.39 -2.35 8.15
C GLY A 90 14.91 -3.59 7.40
N SER A 91 14.88 -4.79 7.99
CA SER A 91 15.33 -6.03 7.33
C SER A 91 14.16 -6.93 6.97
N ALA A 92 13.94 -7.17 5.66
CA ALA A 92 12.93 -8.11 5.19
C ALA A 92 13.20 -9.55 5.66
N ALA A 93 14.46 -9.97 5.72
CA ALA A 93 14.85 -11.30 6.22
C ALA A 93 14.51 -11.46 7.71
N LYS A 94 14.80 -10.42 8.52
CA LYS A 94 14.39 -10.42 9.93
C LYS A 94 12.86 -10.49 10.05
N GLN A 95 12.12 -9.72 9.25
CA GLN A 95 10.66 -9.74 9.30
C GLN A 95 10.07 -11.12 8.97
N VAL A 96 10.64 -11.84 8.00
CA VAL A 96 10.28 -13.25 7.74
C VAL A 96 10.53 -14.12 8.98
N SER A 97 11.68 -13.95 9.64
CA SER A 97 12.00 -14.66 10.89
C SER A 97 11.03 -14.29 12.03
N ASP A 98 10.65 -13.01 12.12
CA ASP A 98 9.67 -12.51 13.10
C ASP A 98 8.30 -13.17 12.90
N VAL A 99 7.82 -13.29 11.65
CA VAL A 99 6.57 -14.00 11.32
C VAL A 99 6.67 -15.48 11.72
N ARG A 100 7.80 -16.15 11.44
CA ARG A 100 8.04 -17.55 11.88
C ARG A 100 8.01 -17.70 13.40
N SER A 101 8.57 -16.73 14.13
CA SER A 101 8.50 -16.68 15.60
C SER A 101 7.06 -16.54 16.09
N MET A 102 6.24 -15.70 15.47
CA MET A 102 4.82 -15.57 15.79
C MET A 102 4.05 -16.87 15.53
N ILE A 103 4.37 -17.57 14.43
CA ILE A 103 3.80 -18.89 14.11
C ILE A 103 4.17 -19.91 15.23
N ALA A 104 5.44 -19.95 15.62
CA ALA A 104 5.90 -20.84 16.70
C ALA A 104 5.24 -20.52 18.05
N GLN A 105 4.99 -19.24 18.33
CA GLN A 105 4.26 -18.77 19.51
C GLN A 105 2.75 -18.99 19.45
N LYS A 106 2.24 -19.54 18.35
CA LYS A 106 0.81 -19.84 18.12
C LYS A 106 -0.08 -18.60 18.35
N VAL A 107 0.28 -17.47 17.77
CA VAL A 107 -0.62 -16.30 17.76
C VAL A 107 -1.91 -16.65 17.01
N ASP A 108 -3.02 -16.02 17.37
CA ASP A 108 -4.32 -16.29 16.75
C ASP A 108 -4.47 -15.63 15.37
N VAL A 109 -3.85 -14.47 15.19
CA VAL A 109 -3.88 -13.66 13.96
C VAL A 109 -2.52 -12.95 13.82
N ILE A 110 -2.07 -12.73 12.60
CA ILE A 110 -0.92 -11.90 12.30
C ILE A 110 -1.39 -10.65 11.54
N LEU A 111 -1.05 -9.48 12.07
CA LEU A 111 -1.07 -8.19 11.39
C LEU A 111 0.34 -7.95 10.86
N LEU A 112 0.49 -7.89 9.54
CA LEU A 112 1.79 -7.78 8.89
C LEU A 112 1.86 -6.48 8.08
N ALA A 113 2.85 -5.63 8.38
CA ALA A 113 3.22 -4.49 7.53
C ALA A 113 4.47 -4.88 6.70
N PRO A 114 4.34 -5.41 5.46
CA PRO A 114 5.47 -5.99 4.75
C PRO A 114 6.56 -4.96 4.42
N ARG A 115 7.82 -5.25 4.75
CA ARG A 115 8.95 -4.40 4.35
C ARG A 115 9.10 -4.34 2.84
N GLU A 116 9.06 -5.51 2.19
CA GLU A 116 9.19 -5.70 0.75
C GLU A 116 8.14 -6.72 0.28
N GLU A 117 7.63 -6.54 -0.94
CA GLU A 117 6.52 -7.34 -1.44
C GLU A 117 6.86 -8.84 -1.61
N LYS A 118 8.01 -9.17 -2.22
CA LYS A 118 8.35 -10.55 -2.60
C LYS A 118 8.74 -11.43 -1.41
N PRO A 119 9.68 -11.03 -0.55
CA PRO A 119 10.09 -11.86 0.59
C PRO A 119 8.93 -12.16 1.53
N LEU A 120 8.07 -11.18 1.78
CA LEU A 120 6.99 -11.31 2.75
C LEU A 120 5.79 -12.12 2.20
N ALA A 121 5.63 -12.26 0.88
CA ALA A 121 4.67 -13.19 0.30
C ALA A 121 4.94 -14.64 0.72
N VAL A 122 6.21 -15.03 0.91
CA VAL A 122 6.61 -16.35 1.41
C VAL A 122 6.15 -16.53 2.86
N ALA A 123 6.39 -15.53 3.71
CA ALA A 123 5.98 -15.55 5.12
C ALA A 123 4.44 -15.65 5.29
N VAL A 124 3.68 -14.95 4.43
CA VAL A 124 2.21 -15.06 4.37
C VAL A 124 1.77 -16.50 4.10
N LYS A 125 2.39 -17.17 3.12
CA LYS A 125 2.08 -18.59 2.82
C LYS A 125 2.48 -19.53 3.94
N GLU A 126 3.56 -19.26 4.66
CA GLU A 126 3.95 -20.03 5.85
C GLU A 126 2.90 -19.91 6.96
N ALA A 127 2.39 -18.70 7.23
CA ALA A 127 1.31 -18.46 8.20
C ALA A 127 0.01 -19.19 7.80
N LYS A 128 -0.37 -19.14 6.49
CA LYS A 128 -1.52 -19.89 5.98
C LYS A 128 -1.37 -21.40 6.21
N ARG A 129 -0.20 -21.98 5.91
CA ARG A 129 0.08 -23.42 6.19
C ARG A 129 -0.03 -23.74 7.67
N ALA A 130 0.37 -22.83 8.54
CA ALA A 130 0.21 -22.94 9.99
C ALA A 130 -1.24 -22.68 10.47
N LYS A 131 -2.18 -22.42 9.55
CA LYS A 131 -3.58 -22.12 9.81
C LYS A 131 -3.80 -20.84 10.65
N ILE A 132 -2.92 -19.86 10.51
CA ILE A 132 -3.02 -18.55 11.15
C ILE A 132 -3.46 -17.53 10.10
N PRO A 133 -4.61 -16.86 10.27
CA PRO A 133 -5.04 -15.79 9.36
C PRO A 133 -4.10 -14.58 9.43
N VAL A 134 -3.83 -13.99 8.27
CA VAL A 134 -3.00 -12.81 8.12
C VAL A 134 -3.84 -11.65 7.56
N PHE A 135 -3.71 -10.48 8.13
CA PHE A 135 -4.11 -9.21 7.52
C PHE A 135 -2.85 -8.44 7.15
N LEU A 136 -2.79 -7.96 5.92
CA LEU A 136 -1.74 -7.02 5.53
C LEU A 136 -2.17 -5.62 5.93
N ILE A 137 -1.29 -4.90 6.61
CA ILE A 137 -1.55 -3.55 7.13
C ILE A 137 -0.61 -2.58 6.45
N ASP A 138 -1.15 -1.49 5.91
CA ASP A 138 -0.40 -0.45 5.22
C ASP A 138 0.24 -0.94 3.91
N ARG A 139 1.15 -1.87 3.96
CA ARG A 139 1.90 -2.38 2.79
C ARG A 139 1.35 -3.70 2.28
N ASN A 140 1.49 -3.93 0.98
CA ASN A 140 1.06 -5.16 0.33
C ASN A 140 2.23 -6.11 0.06
N VAL A 141 1.92 -7.33 -0.36
CA VAL A 141 2.87 -8.30 -0.90
C VAL A 141 2.67 -8.44 -2.41
N ASP A 142 3.61 -9.09 -3.10
CA ASP A 142 3.48 -9.37 -4.53
C ASP A 142 2.23 -10.24 -4.80
N GLN A 143 1.24 -9.65 -5.46
CA GLN A 143 -0.07 -10.26 -5.74
C GLN A 143 0.00 -11.44 -6.71
N LYS A 144 1.13 -11.64 -7.40
CA LYS A 144 1.40 -12.85 -8.20
C LYS A 144 1.83 -14.02 -7.33
N LEU A 145 2.41 -13.71 -6.15
CA LEU A 145 2.93 -14.72 -5.23
C LEU A 145 1.93 -15.06 -4.11
N ALA A 146 1.17 -14.09 -3.61
CA ALA A 146 0.15 -14.32 -2.58
C ALA A 146 -1.03 -13.36 -2.78
N LYS A 147 -2.26 -13.86 -2.66
CA LYS A 147 -3.50 -13.14 -2.98
C LYS A 147 -4.42 -12.98 -1.79
N ALA A 148 -5.05 -11.80 -1.71
CA ALA A 148 -6.12 -11.55 -0.74
C ALA A 148 -7.33 -12.47 -1.00
N GLY A 149 -7.93 -12.97 0.09
CA GLY A 149 -9.04 -13.93 0.01
C GLY A 149 -8.61 -15.37 -0.27
N GLU A 150 -7.36 -15.59 -0.66
CA GLU A 150 -6.78 -16.92 -0.90
C GLU A 150 -5.66 -17.24 0.09
N ASP A 151 -4.63 -16.42 0.17
CA ASP A 151 -3.44 -16.63 0.99
C ASP A 151 -3.44 -15.82 2.28
N TYR A 152 -4.09 -14.68 2.27
CA TYR A 152 -4.33 -13.83 3.45
C TYR A 152 -5.75 -13.25 3.38
N VAL A 153 -6.25 -12.76 4.53
CA VAL A 153 -7.66 -12.35 4.65
C VAL A 153 -7.93 -11.10 3.83
N ALA A 154 -7.21 -10.02 4.12
CA ALA A 154 -7.41 -8.73 3.48
C ALA A 154 -6.15 -7.86 3.53
N PHE A 155 -6.07 -6.91 2.60
CA PHE A 155 -5.22 -5.73 2.69
C PHE A 155 -6.01 -4.59 3.32
N VAL A 156 -5.44 -3.94 4.32
CA VAL A 156 -5.99 -2.79 5.03
C VAL A 156 -5.00 -1.63 4.87
N GLY A 157 -5.32 -0.66 4.05
CA GLY A 157 -4.38 0.42 3.71
C GLY A 157 -4.93 1.43 2.73
N SER A 158 -4.08 2.37 2.34
CA SER A 158 -4.38 3.41 1.38
C SER A 158 -4.21 2.93 -0.07
N ASP A 159 -4.81 3.65 -1.00
CA ASP A 159 -4.57 3.50 -2.45
C ASP A 159 -3.35 4.36 -2.85
N PHE A 160 -2.18 3.76 -2.80
CA PHE A 160 -0.92 4.45 -3.10
C PHE A 160 -0.81 4.96 -4.53
N VAL A 161 -1.46 4.28 -5.50
CA VAL A 161 -1.54 4.79 -6.88
C VAL A 161 -2.34 6.08 -6.91
N LYS A 162 -3.47 6.13 -6.17
CA LYS A 162 -4.29 7.34 -6.04
C LYS A 162 -3.53 8.47 -5.34
N GLU A 163 -2.80 8.18 -4.24
CA GLU A 163 -1.99 9.19 -3.55
C GLU A 163 -0.96 9.84 -4.49
N GLY A 164 -0.16 9.03 -5.17
CA GLY A 164 0.84 9.52 -6.13
C GLY A 164 0.21 10.29 -7.29
N ARG A 165 -0.93 9.81 -7.80
CA ARG A 165 -1.68 10.48 -8.88
C ARG A 165 -2.19 11.85 -8.43
N ILE A 166 -2.74 11.97 -7.24
CA ILE A 166 -3.20 13.26 -6.69
C ILE A 166 -2.04 14.25 -6.59
N CYS A 167 -0.89 13.84 -6.04
CA CYS A 167 0.31 14.69 -6.01
C CYS A 167 0.71 15.16 -7.42
N GLY A 168 0.75 14.24 -8.39
CA GLY A 168 1.12 14.56 -9.77
C GLY A 168 0.15 15.53 -10.46
N GLU A 169 -1.15 15.36 -10.26
CA GLU A 169 -2.21 16.22 -10.80
C GLU A 169 -2.11 17.65 -10.23
N ILE A 170 -1.86 17.78 -8.93
CA ILE A 170 -1.69 19.09 -8.28
C ILE A 170 -0.38 19.74 -8.73
N CYS A 171 0.72 18.99 -8.78
CA CYS A 171 1.99 19.49 -9.30
C CYS A 171 1.85 19.97 -10.74
N ALA A 172 1.24 19.20 -11.63
CA ALA A 172 1.03 19.59 -13.02
C ALA A 172 0.22 20.90 -13.13
N LYS A 173 -0.80 21.07 -12.30
CA LYS A 173 -1.61 22.30 -12.27
C LYS A 173 -0.82 23.49 -11.76
N VAL A 174 -0.08 23.35 -10.66
CA VAL A 174 0.70 24.44 -10.04
C VAL A 174 1.88 24.84 -10.91
N MET A 175 2.54 23.87 -11.54
CA MET A 175 3.69 24.08 -12.42
C MET A 175 3.31 24.38 -13.88
N ASN A 176 2.01 24.59 -14.17
CA ASN A 176 1.51 24.84 -15.54
C ASN A 176 2.00 23.82 -16.57
N GLY A 177 2.11 22.55 -16.18
CA GLY A 177 2.53 21.44 -17.02
C GLY A 177 4.03 21.41 -17.37
N ASN A 178 4.87 22.17 -16.69
CA ASN A 178 6.31 22.22 -16.92
C ASN A 178 7.08 22.17 -15.60
N ALA A 179 7.93 21.15 -15.43
CA ALA A 179 8.85 21.05 -14.30
C ALA A 179 10.00 20.09 -14.59
N LYS A 180 11.15 20.33 -14.00
CA LYS A 180 12.26 19.39 -13.85
C LYS A 180 12.22 18.81 -12.44
N ILE A 181 11.92 17.53 -12.34
CA ILE A 181 11.49 16.89 -11.12
C ILE A 181 12.59 16.00 -10.56
N ILE A 182 12.92 16.18 -9.28
CA ILE A 182 13.63 15.18 -8.49
C ILE A 182 12.59 14.33 -7.75
N GLU A 183 12.60 13.01 -7.99
CA GLU A 183 11.76 12.05 -7.29
C GLU A 183 12.55 11.40 -6.15
N LEU A 184 12.12 11.59 -4.89
CA LEU A 184 12.63 10.88 -3.72
C LEU A 184 11.74 9.68 -3.44
N GLN A 185 12.23 8.50 -3.81
CA GLN A 185 11.47 7.26 -3.65
C GLN A 185 11.58 6.71 -2.24
N GLY A 186 10.55 5.99 -1.82
CA GLY A 186 10.57 5.22 -0.57
C GLY A 186 11.45 3.98 -0.64
N THR A 187 11.22 3.06 0.30
CA THR A 187 11.94 1.77 0.38
C THR A 187 11.81 0.97 -0.91
N THR A 188 12.92 0.64 -1.51
CA THR A 188 12.96 -0.17 -2.73
C THR A 188 12.25 -1.52 -2.50
N GLY A 189 11.37 -1.90 -3.43
CA GLY A 189 10.61 -3.16 -3.35
C GLY A 189 9.39 -3.14 -2.44
N SER A 190 9.06 -2.00 -1.80
CA SER A 190 7.82 -1.83 -1.06
C SER A 190 6.68 -1.37 -1.95
N SER A 191 5.44 -1.82 -1.66
CA SER A 191 4.25 -1.41 -2.42
C SER A 191 4.05 0.11 -2.47
N PRO A 192 4.17 0.88 -1.37
CA PRO A 192 3.97 2.33 -1.46
C PRO A 192 5.01 3.02 -2.34
N ALA A 193 6.28 2.58 -2.36
CA ALA A 193 7.27 3.18 -3.25
C ALA A 193 6.97 2.89 -4.73
N ILE A 194 6.56 1.66 -5.04
CA ILE A 194 6.19 1.25 -6.41
C ILE A 194 4.95 2.01 -6.89
N ASP A 195 3.89 2.02 -6.09
CA ASP A 195 2.58 2.49 -6.50
C ASP A 195 2.47 4.03 -6.47
N ARG A 196 3.08 4.72 -5.49
CA ARG A 196 3.18 6.19 -5.47
C ARG A 196 3.92 6.71 -6.69
N GLY A 197 5.07 6.09 -7.04
CA GLY A 197 5.81 6.42 -8.25
C GLY A 197 5.02 6.17 -9.53
N LYS A 198 4.27 5.05 -9.60
CA LYS A 198 3.37 4.73 -10.72
C LYS A 198 2.28 5.77 -10.87
N GLY A 199 1.58 6.11 -9.79
CA GLY A 199 0.48 7.07 -9.81
C GLY A 199 0.93 8.46 -10.24
N PHE A 200 2.05 8.94 -9.71
CA PHE A 200 2.63 10.24 -10.10
C PHE A 200 2.98 10.28 -11.57
N LYS A 201 3.70 9.25 -12.08
CA LYS A 201 4.06 9.16 -13.51
C LYS A 201 2.84 9.10 -14.42
N GLN A 202 1.76 8.42 -14.01
CA GLN A 202 0.50 8.42 -14.74
C GLN A 202 -0.10 9.83 -14.84
N ALA A 203 -0.10 10.59 -13.74
CA ALA A 203 -0.67 11.94 -13.71
C ALA A 203 0.09 12.92 -14.61
N ILE A 204 1.42 12.85 -14.62
CA ILE A 204 2.25 13.77 -15.41
C ILE A 204 2.41 13.33 -16.87
N SER A 205 1.96 12.15 -17.26
CA SER A 205 2.18 11.61 -18.61
C SER A 205 1.55 12.43 -19.73
N SER A 206 0.47 13.16 -19.44
CA SER A 206 -0.18 14.08 -20.38
C SER A 206 0.49 15.46 -20.45
N HIS A 207 1.54 15.69 -19.68
CA HIS A 207 2.27 16.96 -19.58
C HIS A 207 3.74 16.76 -20.00
N PRO A 208 4.08 16.86 -21.30
CA PRO A 208 5.42 16.54 -21.80
C PRO A 208 6.53 17.46 -21.27
N GLY A 209 6.16 18.61 -20.69
CA GLY A 209 7.06 19.51 -19.97
C GLY A 209 7.42 19.05 -18.57
N MET A 210 6.66 18.12 -17.98
CA MET A 210 6.93 17.54 -16.67
C MET A 210 7.92 16.38 -16.81
N LYS A 211 9.17 16.57 -16.41
CA LYS A 211 10.24 15.58 -16.61
C LYS A 211 10.90 15.20 -15.30
N ILE A 212 10.87 13.92 -14.94
CA ILE A 212 11.68 13.40 -13.84
C ILE A 212 13.12 13.32 -14.35
N VAL A 213 13.97 14.23 -13.87
CA VAL A 213 15.39 14.33 -14.26
C VAL A 213 16.29 13.45 -13.41
N ALA A 214 15.88 13.19 -12.16
CA ALA A 214 16.56 12.28 -11.24
C ALA A 214 15.58 11.59 -10.31
N SER A 215 15.90 10.35 -9.94
CA SER A 215 15.08 9.53 -9.05
C SER A 215 15.95 8.57 -8.26
N GLN A 216 15.84 8.59 -6.92
CA GLN A 216 16.59 7.68 -6.04
C GLN A 216 15.84 7.44 -4.73
N SER A 217 16.07 6.25 -4.13
CA SER A 217 15.47 5.89 -2.84
C SER A 217 16.15 6.59 -1.67
N GLY A 218 15.36 7.33 -0.89
CA GLY A 218 15.69 7.82 0.45
C GLY A 218 15.12 6.95 1.56
N ASP A 219 14.56 5.79 1.23
CA ASP A 219 14.14 4.73 2.16
C ASP A 219 13.10 5.18 3.21
N PHE A 220 12.27 6.18 2.87
CA PHE A 220 11.32 6.83 3.77
C PHE A 220 11.95 7.48 5.01
N ALA A 221 13.27 7.70 5.03
CA ALA A 221 14.02 8.24 6.16
C ALA A 221 14.46 9.69 5.90
N ARG A 222 14.36 10.55 6.93
CA ARG A 222 14.68 11.99 6.84
C ARG A 222 16.13 12.24 6.45
N ASP A 223 17.07 11.64 7.17
CA ASP A 223 18.50 11.88 6.94
C ASP A 223 18.97 11.32 5.61
N LYS A 224 18.52 10.10 5.25
CA LYS A 224 18.83 9.51 3.95
C LYS A 224 18.19 10.27 2.80
N GLY A 225 16.93 10.71 2.97
CA GLY A 225 16.25 11.58 2.01
C GLY A 225 16.99 12.89 1.79
N ARG A 226 17.52 13.50 2.85
CA ARG A 226 18.36 14.69 2.78
C ARG A 226 19.64 14.43 1.98
N GLN A 227 20.41 13.41 2.33
CA GLN A 227 21.67 13.06 1.65
C GLN A 227 21.46 12.76 0.16
N VAL A 228 20.42 11.98 -0.16
CA VAL A 228 20.05 11.67 -1.54
C VAL A 228 19.67 12.94 -2.28
N PHE A 229 18.83 13.78 -1.69
CA PHE A 229 18.41 15.03 -2.32
C PHE A 229 19.62 15.97 -2.57
N GLU A 230 20.51 16.15 -1.60
CA GLU A 230 21.72 16.96 -1.75
C GLU A 230 22.56 16.50 -2.96
N THR A 231 22.77 15.18 -3.09
CA THR A 231 23.52 14.58 -4.21
C THR A 231 22.83 14.82 -5.56
N LEU A 232 21.51 14.56 -5.62
CA LEU A 232 20.73 14.72 -6.84
C LEU A 232 20.61 16.18 -7.25
N TYR A 233 20.43 17.09 -6.29
CA TYR A 233 20.29 18.51 -6.56
C TYR A 233 21.61 19.16 -7.00
N GLN A 234 22.76 18.69 -6.52
CA GLN A 234 24.07 19.10 -7.03
C GLN A 234 24.25 18.73 -8.50
N SER A 235 23.74 17.56 -8.91
CA SER A 235 23.83 17.08 -10.30
C SER A 235 22.75 17.68 -11.21
N HIS A 236 21.63 18.12 -10.63
CA HIS A 236 20.46 18.67 -11.32
C HIS A 236 19.99 19.98 -10.67
N PRO A 237 20.85 21.04 -10.68
CA PRO A 237 20.52 22.32 -10.03
C PRO A 237 19.37 23.07 -10.71
N GLU A 238 19.00 22.62 -11.92
CA GLU A 238 17.86 23.11 -12.67
C GLU A 238 16.52 22.53 -12.21
N ALA A 239 16.52 21.58 -11.26
CA ALA A 239 15.28 21.00 -10.74
C ALA A 239 14.48 22.06 -9.96
N ASP A 240 13.22 22.21 -10.31
CA ASP A 240 12.27 23.19 -9.76
C ASP A 240 11.09 22.56 -9.01
N LEU A 241 11.01 21.21 -9.02
CA LEU A 241 10.03 20.45 -8.26
C LEU A 241 10.66 19.22 -7.62
N VAL A 242 10.34 18.98 -6.34
CA VAL A 242 10.61 17.73 -5.63
C VAL A 242 9.28 16.99 -5.42
N TYR A 243 9.19 15.78 -5.95
CA TYR A 243 8.17 14.83 -5.56
C TYR A 243 8.77 13.82 -4.58
N SER A 244 8.33 13.86 -3.35
CA SER A 244 8.77 12.92 -2.33
C SER A 244 7.65 11.95 -1.98
N HIS A 245 8.00 10.66 -1.89
CA HIS A 245 7.04 9.61 -1.55
C HIS A 245 6.60 9.65 -0.09
N ASN A 246 7.26 10.46 0.77
CA ASN A 246 6.79 10.70 2.13
C ASN A 246 7.30 12.00 2.73
N ASP A 247 6.71 12.37 3.86
CA ASP A 247 6.99 13.61 4.59
C ASP A 247 8.42 13.67 5.15
N GLU A 248 8.93 12.57 5.68
CA GLU A 248 10.27 12.55 6.27
C GLU A 248 11.35 12.91 5.25
N MET A 249 11.30 12.33 4.05
CA MET A 249 12.24 12.69 2.99
C MET A 249 12.03 14.14 2.51
N THR A 250 10.77 14.62 2.51
CA THR A 250 10.46 16.04 2.19
C THR A 250 11.08 16.98 3.20
N MET A 251 10.99 16.68 4.51
CA MET A 251 11.64 17.49 5.54
C MET A 251 13.17 17.51 5.37
N GLY A 252 13.75 16.37 4.97
CA GLY A 252 15.16 16.29 4.60
C GLY A 252 15.53 17.21 3.41
N ALA A 253 14.72 17.18 2.34
CA ALA A 253 14.92 18.04 1.16
C ALA A 253 14.75 19.54 1.49
N ILE A 254 13.76 19.89 2.33
CA ILE A 254 13.57 21.28 2.81
C ILE A 254 14.83 21.76 3.56
N ALA A 255 15.38 20.94 4.47
CA ALA A 255 16.58 21.29 5.20
C ALA A 255 17.80 21.47 4.27
N ALA A 256 17.95 20.60 3.27
CA ALA A 256 19.01 20.68 2.29
C ALA A 256 18.91 21.95 1.41
N LEU A 257 17.71 22.28 0.92
CA LEU A 257 17.46 23.52 0.16
C LEU A 257 17.82 24.76 0.99
N GLN A 258 17.39 24.82 2.25
CA GLN A 258 17.70 25.95 3.15
C GLN A 258 19.21 26.08 3.40
N ALA A 259 19.91 24.95 3.59
CA ALA A 259 21.37 24.94 3.74
C ALA A 259 22.10 25.41 2.47
N ALA A 260 21.50 25.18 1.29
CA ALA A 260 21.99 25.69 0.00
C ALA A 260 21.57 27.15 -0.31
N GLY A 261 20.96 27.86 0.65
CA GLY A 261 20.49 29.24 0.46
C GLY A 261 19.27 29.37 -0.44
N LYS A 262 18.55 28.28 -0.71
CA LYS A 262 17.31 28.24 -1.47
C LYS A 262 16.09 28.37 -0.58
N VAL A 263 15.01 28.92 -1.12
CA VAL A 263 13.75 29.08 -0.42
C VAL A 263 12.78 27.98 -0.86
N PRO A 264 12.53 26.95 0.01
CA PRO A 264 11.55 25.92 -0.30
C PRO A 264 10.15 26.50 -0.55
N GLY A 265 9.47 26.01 -1.58
CA GLY A 265 8.16 26.50 -2.01
C GLY A 265 8.20 27.79 -2.84
N LYS A 266 9.40 28.33 -3.12
CA LYS A 266 9.61 29.46 -4.00
C LYS A 266 10.62 29.14 -5.10
N ASP A 267 11.85 28.80 -4.73
CA ASP A 267 12.90 28.44 -5.69
C ASP A 267 12.72 26.99 -6.19
N VAL A 268 12.27 26.12 -5.32
CA VAL A 268 11.94 24.71 -5.62
C VAL A 268 10.63 24.38 -4.92
N MET A 269 9.64 23.90 -5.67
CA MET A 269 8.36 23.43 -5.14
C MET A 269 8.51 22.02 -4.57
N LEU A 270 7.71 21.67 -3.55
CA LEU A 270 7.74 20.33 -2.96
C LEU A 270 6.31 19.78 -2.81
N ALA A 271 6.16 18.49 -3.13
CA ALA A 271 4.93 17.72 -2.92
C ALA A 271 5.25 16.48 -2.08
N THR A 272 4.38 16.14 -1.14
CA THR A 272 4.64 15.12 -0.13
C THR A 272 3.41 14.25 0.15
N ILE A 273 3.61 13.15 0.86
CA ILE A 273 2.57 12.20 1.29
C ILE A 273 2.87 11.78 2.73
N ASP A 274 1.89 11.58 3.54
CA ASP A 274 1.68 10.94 4.83
C ASP A 274 0.74 11.76 5.72
N GLY A 275 1.02 13.03 6.00
CA GLY A 275 0.20 13.88 6.87
C GLY A 275 0.76 14.04 8.29
N THR A 276 2.07 14.08 8.43
CA THR A 276 2.73 14.39 9.70
C THR A 276 2.51 15.86 10.11
N VAL A 277 2.66 16.16 11.39
CA VAL A 277 2.61 17.54 11.91
C VAL A 277 3.61 18.45 11.19
N ASP A 278 4.82 17.96 10.90
CA ASP A 278 5.86 18.72 10.20
C ASP A 278 5.43 19.06 8.77
N ALA A 279 4.83 18.11 8.06
CA ALA A 279 4.33 18.33 6.69
C ALA A 279 3.15 19.30 6.66
N ALA A 280 2.19 19.17 7.58
CA ALA A 280 1.09 20.12 7.70
C ALA A 280 1.60 21.55 7.90
N LYS A 281 2.57 21.76 8.80
CA LYS A 281 3.25 23.05 9.01
C LYS A 281 4.02 23.53 7.77
N ALA A 282 4.67 22.62 7.03
CA ALA A 282 5.37 22.97 5.80
C ALA A 282 4.39 23.43 4.71
N VAL A 283 3.23 22.81 4.58
CA VAL A 283 2.17 23.24 3.65
C VAL A 283 1.59 24.58 4.10
N MET A 284 1.27 24.78 5.39
CA MET A 284 0.77 26.04 5.94
C MET A 284 1.73 27.22 5.68
N SER A 285 3.04 26.98 5.87
CA SER A 285 4.06 28.00 5.62
C SER A 285 4.42 28.17 4.15
N GLY A 286 3.81 27.42 3.24
CA GLY A 286 4.07 27.47 1.80
C GLY A 286 5.39 26.82 1.37
N LYS A 287 6.09 26.09 2.25
CA LYS A 287 7.29 25.32 1.89
C LYS A 287 6.99 24.07 1.07
N ALA A 288 5.79 23.51 1.21
CA ALA A 288 5.27 22.46 0.35
C ALA A 288 3.93 22.90 -0.25
N ILE A 289 3.63 22.48 -1.48
CA ILE A 289 2.42 22.87 -2.22
C ILE A 289 1.22 22.00 -1.88
N VAL A 290 1.48 20.75 -1.51
CA VAL A 290 0.46 19.73 -1.19
C VAL A 290 1.04 18.67 -0.30
N CYS A 291 0.21 18.13 0.58
CA CYS A 291 0.40 16.84 1.21
C CYS A 291 -0.86 15.99 1.00
N VAL A 292 -0.68 14.72 0.64
CA VAL A 292 -1.75 13.72 0.58
C VAL A 292 -1.64 12.85 1.83
N GLU A 293 -2.75 12.67 2.53
CA GLU A 293 -2.78 11.85 3.74
C GLU A 293 -2.52 10.38 3.42
N CYS A 294 -1.76 9.72 4.28
CA CYS A 294 -1.68 8.28 4.45
C CYS A 294 -1.71 8.00 5.95
N SER A 295 -2.91 7.75 6.49
CA SER A 295 -3.09 7.65 7.94
C SER A 295 -2.46 6.38 8.53
N PRO A 296 -1.67 6.47 9.62
CA PRO A 296 -1.10 5.31 10.31
C PRO A 296 -2.07 4.67 11.32
N LYS A 297 -3.27 5.24 11.54
CA LYS A 297 -4.20 4.88 12.62
C LYS A 297 -5.01 3.61 12.30
N PHE A 298 -4.34 2.49 12.08
CA PHE A 298 -4.96 1.22 11.64
C PHE A 298 -5.53 0.36 12.78
N GLY A 299 -5.13 0.56 14.03
CA GLY A 299 -5.52 -0.31 15.15
C GLY A 299 -7.02 -0.57 15.22
N PRO A 300 -7.89 0.44 15.38
CA PRO A 300 -9.33 0.24 15.52
C PRO A 300 -9.94 -0.57 14.37
N LYS A 301 -9.58 -0.24 13.13
CA LYS A 301 -10.08 -0.93 11.93
C LYS A 301 -9.59 -2.38 11.86
N ALA A 302 -8.31 -2.63 12.14
CA ALA A 302 -7.75 -3.97 12.10
C ALA A 302 -8.37 -4.90 13.15
N PHE A 303 -8.55 -4.41 14.37
CA PHE A 303 -9.13 -5.19 15.46
C PHE A 303 -10.63 -5.45 15.26
N GLU A 304 -11.37 -4.48 14.71
CA GLU A 304 -12.76 -4.70 14.28
C GLU A 304 -12.85 -5.81 13.23
N LEU A 305 -11.99 -5.80 12.20
CA LEU A 305 -11.98 -6.84 11.17
C LEU A 305 -11.63 -8.22 11.73
N ILE A 306 -10.74 -8.31 12.72
CA ILE A 306 -10.44 -9.56 13.42
C ILE A 306 -11.68 -10.09 14.14
N LYS A 307 -12.42 -9.23 14.84
CA LYS A 307 -13.68 -9.60 15.52
C LYS A 307 -14.72 -10.09 14.52
N ARG A 308 -14.93 -9.38 13.43
CA ARG A 308 -15.85 -9.76 12.36
C ARG A 308 -15.47 -11.11 11.73
N LEU A 309 -14.17 -11.35 11.49
CA LEU A 309 -13.68 -12.63 11.00
C LEU A 309 -13.99 -13.77 12.00
N ALA A 310 -13.82 -13.53 13.30
CA ALA A 310 -14.11 -14.50 14.36
C ALA A 310 -15.62 -14.77 14.51
N ASP A 311 -16.47 -13.80 14.19
CA ASP A 311 -17.92 -13.94 14.13
C ASP A 311 -18.39 -14.68 12.84
N GLY A 312 -17.46 -15.03 11.95
CA GLY A 312 -17.74 -15.76 10.71
C GLY A 312 -18.19 -14.87 9.55
N GLU A 313 -18.05 -13.56 9.67
CA GLU A 313 -18.37 -12.63 8.59
C GLU A 313 -17.38 -12.74 7.43
N LYS A 314 -17.89 -12.50 6.22
CA LYS A 314 -17.05 -12.34 5.04
C LYS A 314 -16.36 -10.99 5.08
N ILE A 315 -15.02 -10.99 5.10
CA ILE A 315 -14.22 -9.77 5.08
C ILE A 315 -13.93 -9.38 3.63
N PRO A 316 -14.11 -8.10 3.23
CA PRO A 316 -13.66 -7.60 1.93
C PRO A 316 -12.14 -7.80 1.79
N THR A 317 -11.68 -8.18 0.61
CA THR A 317 -10.25 -8.41 0.34
C THR A 317 -9.40 -7.14 0.37
N ILE A 318 -10.04 -5.98 0.18
CA ILE A 318 -9.44 -4.65 0.29
C ILE A 318 -10.31 -3.80 1.21
N VAL A 319 -9.69 -3.24 2.24
CA VAL A 319 -10.32 -2.30 3.18
C VAL A 319 -9.54 -0.99 3.12
N GLY A 320 -10.01 -0.08 2.30
CA GLY A 320 -9.35 1.20 2.02
C GLY A 320 -9.43 2.20 3.16
N ASN A 321 -8.42 3.06 3.25
CA ASN A 321 -8.48 4.31 3.99
C ASN A 321 -9.12 5.40 3.13
N ILE A 322 -9.62 6.42 3.81
CA ILE A 322 -10.02 7.68 3.19
C ILE A 322 -8.85 8.64 3.42
N ASP A 323 -8.13 8.95 2.33
CA ASP A 323 -6.96 9.81 2.40
C ASP A 323 -7.34 11.22 1.92
N ARG A 324 -7.11 12.21 2.77
CA ARG A 324 -7.41 13.60 2.50
C ARG A 324 -6.26 14.27 1.73
N VAL A 325 -6.58 15.38 1.08
CA VAL A 325 -5.61 16.19 0.33
C VAL A 325 -5.60 17.58 0.94
N PHE A 326 -4.48 18.03 1.43
CA PHE A 326 -4.41 19.36 2.01
C PHE A 326 -3.36 20.23 1.34
N THR A 327 -3.81 21.44 1.06
CA THR A 327 -3.05 22.55 0.53
C THR A 327 -3.16 23.72 1.50
N ARG A 328 -2.31 24.75 1.34
CA ARG A 328 -2.33 25.91 2.23
C ARG A 328 -3.70 26.61 2.25
N ASP A 329 -4.22 26.93 1.07
CA ASP A 329 -5.40 27.79 0.93
C ASP A 329 -6.66 27.05 0.49
N ASN A 330 -6.56 25.72 0.26
CA ASN A 330 -7.62 24.87 -0.28
C ASN A 330 -8.36 25.54 -1.45
N PRO A 331 -7.69 25.81 -2.58
CA PRO A 331 -8.26 26.61 -3.67
C PRO A 331 -9.46 25.91 -4.31
N LYS A 332 -10.37 26.72 -4.92
CA LYS A 332 -11.63 26.23 -5.49
C LYS A 332 -11.41 25.01 -6.42
N TRP A 333 -10.40 25.04 -7.29
CA TRP A 333 -10.15 23.93 -8.21
C TRP A 333 -9.74 22.61 -7.52
N VAL A 334 -9.14 22.66 -6.31
CA VAL A 334 -8.87 21.47 -5.49
C VAL A 334 -10.16 20.95 -4.90
N ARG A 335 -11.00 21.83 -4.33
CA ARG A 335 -12.32 21.45 -3.79
C ARG A 335 -13.25 20.88 -4.85
N ASP A 336 -13.29 21.51 -6.04
CA ASP A 336 -14.12 21.02 -7.15
C ASP A 336 -13.70 19.61 -7.60
N LYS A 337 -12.41 19.29 -7.50
CA LYS A 337 -11.85 18.01 -7.97
C LYS A 337 -11.92 16.91 -6.92
N TYR A 338 -11.63 17.22 -5.66
CA TYR A 338 -11.49 16.23 -4.59
C TYR A 338 -12.62 16.25 -3.56
N GLY A 339 -13.55 17.23 -3.65
CA GLY A 339 -14.73 17.32 -2.79
C GLY A 339 -14.37 17.38 -1.30
N ASP A 340 -15.03 16.55 -0.50
CA ASP A 340 -14.83 16.46 0.94
C ASP A 340 -13.44 15.98 1.37
N LEU A 341 -12.65 15.46 0.43
CA LEU A 341 -11.25 15.09 0.70
C LEU A 341 -10.31 16.29 0.67
N ALA A 342 -10.74 17.44 0.12
CA ALA A 342 -9.95 18.65 0.00
C ALA A 342 -10.02 19.50 1.27
N TRP A 343 -8.89 19.65 1.96
CA TRP A 343 -8.79 20.37 3.23
C TRP A 343 -7.78 21.51 3.17
N LYS A 344 -7.89 22.49 4.06
CA LYS A 344 -6.76 23.35 4.41
C LYS A 344 -5.82 22.60 5.33
N ALA A 345 -4.53 22.82 5.17
CA ALA A 345 -3.53 22.24 6.08
C ALA A 345 -3.73 22.69 7.54
N GLU A 346 -4.23 23.90 7.75
CA GLU A 346 -4.58 24.44 9.07
C GLU A 346 -5.71 23.63 9.74
N ASP A 347 -6.75 23.30 9.00
CA ASP A 347 -7.89 22.53 9.50
C ASP A 347 -7.50 21.06 9.78
N TYR A 348 -6.52 20.54 9.04
CA TYR A 348 -6.00 19.18 9.22
C TYR A 348 -5.04 19.06 10.42
N LEU A 349 -4.29 20.11 10.75
CA LEU A 349 -3.21 20.07 11.75
C LEU A 349 -3.58 19.42 13.10
N PRO A 350 -4.83 19.60 13.66
CA PRO A 350 -5.22 18.93 14.90
C PRO A 350 -5.29 17.40 14.80
N GLU A 351 -5.42 16.86 13.61
CA GLU A 351 -5.53 15.41 13.35
C GLU A 351 -4.21 14.80 12.88
N ALA A 352 -3.20 15.60 12.60
CA ALA A 352 -1.87 15.18 12.19
C ALA A 352 -1.19 14.34 13.30
N PHE A 353 -0.20 13.55 12.95
CA PHE A 353 0.49 12.63 13.85
C PHE A 353 2.00 12.84 13.88
#